data_5d20772cfdba58df8e95c09df36f8962
#
_entry.id   5d20772cfdba58df8e95c09df36f8962
#
_cell.length_a   1.000
_cell.length_b   1.000
_cell.length_c   1.000
_cell.angle_alpha   90.00
_cell.angle_beta   90.00
_cell.angle_gamma   90.00
#
_symmetry.space_group_name_H-M   'P 1'
#
loop_
_entity.id
_entity.type
_entity.pdbx_description
1 polymer ?
#
loop_
_entity_poly.entity_id
_entity_poly.type
_entity_poly.pdbx_seq_one_letter_code
_entity_poly.pdbx_strand_id
1 'polypeptide(L)'
;MEAYLTPERVTLLRLMEVAGIEVVEDAPLCRERNDNFAGFTLSTPSTQFIEVIICTDAIVKHTISKVRTTLEINRTIDHEALHAAQFCKNDYYPGSVSDDMTTDNELEAQSYEDRPQAVGEKLIEFCF
;
A
#
# COMPACT_ATOMS: atom_id res chain seq x y z
N MET A 1 11.57 8.10 -0.24
CA MET A 1 11.16 6.69 -0.03
C MET A 1 12.25 5.68 -0.37
N GLU A 2 12.92 5.86 -1.50
CA GLU A 2 13.94 4.90 -1.97
C GLU A 2 15.03 4.58 -0.94
N ALA A 3 15.43 5.56 -0.14
CA ALA A 3 16.48 5.39 0.87
C ALA A 3 16.11 4.37 1.97
N TYR A 4 14.84 4.02 2.08
CA TYR A 4 14.33 3.14 3.14
C TYR A 4 13.96 1.74 2.66
N LEU A 5 13.94 1.51 1.34
CA LEU A 5 13.41 0.27 0.78
C LEU A 5 14.35 -0.92 0.92
N THR A 6 13.80 -2.06 1.34
CA THR A 6 14.50 -3.34 1.23
C THR A 6 14.38 -3.86 -0.20
N PRO A 7 15.28 -4.79 -0.63
CA PRO A 7 15.17 -5.41 -1.96
C PRO A 7 13.81 -6.05 -2.22
N GLU A 8 13.23 -6.68 -1.20
CA GLU A 8 11.93 -7.33 -1.31
C GLU A 8 10.81 -6.33 -1.61
N ARG A 9 10.88 -5.11 -1.05
CA ARG A 9 9.88 -4.07 -1.29
C ARG A 9 10.09 -3.42 -2.65
N VAL A 10 11.32 -3.30 -3.10
CA VAL A 10 11.59 -2.89 -4.50
C VAL A 10 10.91 -3.86 -5.46
N THR A 11 11.01 -5.15 -5.19
CA THR A 11 10.31 -6.17 -6.00
C THR A 11 8.79 -6.00 -5.95
N LEU A 12 8.21 -5.73 -4.79
CA LEU A 12 6.77 -5.46 -4.67
C LEU A 12 6.33 -4.26 -5.49
N LEU A 13 7.10 -3.17 -5.45
CA LEU A 13 6.79 -1.98 -6.24
C LEU A 13 6.81 -2.28 -7.74
N ARG A 14 7.76 -3.09 -8.20
CA ARG A 14 7.82 -3.50 -9.61
C ARG A 14 6.66 -4.40 -10.00
N LEU A 15 6.26 -5.33 -9.14
CA LEU A 15 5.09 -6.18 -9.39
C LEU A 15 3.84 -5.34 -9.54
N MET A 16 3.65 -4.36 -8.67
CA MET A 16 2.50 -3.46 -8.76
C MET A 16 2.52 -2.66 -10.07
N GLU A 17 3.68 -2.12 -10.44
CA GLU A 17 3.84 -1.39 -11.69
C GLU A 17 3.49 -2.25 -12.90
N VAL A 18 3.98 -3.50 -12.96
CA VAL A 18 3.68 -4.44 -14.05
C VAL A 18 2.18 -4.78 -14.08
N ALA A 19 1.55 -4.86 -12.92
CA ALA A 19 0.11 -5.10 -12.84
C ALA A 19 -0.75 -3.88 -13.19
N GLY A 20 -0.13 -2.73 -13.50
CA GLY A 20 -0.84 -1.50 -13.81
C GLY A 20 -1.28 -0.72 -12.58
N ILE A 21 -0.74 -1.03 -11.42
CA ILE A 21 -1.03 -0.31 -10.17
C ILE A 21 -0.03 0.84 -10.04
N GLU A 22 -0.54 2.06 -9.92
CA GLU A 22 0.32 3.23 -9.73
C GLU A 22 0.69 3.36 -8.25
N VAL A 23 1.97 3.58 -7.98
CA VAL A 23 2.46 3.85 -6.62
C VAL A 23 2.91 5.31 -6.56
N VAL A 24 2.33 6.07 -5.64
CA VAL A 24 2.58 7.50 -5.50
C VAL A 24 3.06 7.80 -4.07
N GLU A 25 4.11 8.61 -3.97
CA GLU A 25 4.63 9.06 -2.68
C GLU A 25 4.07 10.45 -2.36
N ASP A 26 3.61 10.63 -1.11
CA ASP A 26 3.19 11.93 -0.59
C ASP A 26 2.13 12.66 -1.41
N ALA A 27 1.13 11.92 -1.90
CA ALA A 27 0.00 12.49 -2.61
C ALA A 27 -0.78 13.47 -1.71
N PRO A 28 -1.57 14.40 -2.30
CA PRO A 28 -2.36 15.38 -1.52
C PRO A 28 -3.26 14.75 -0.45
N LEU A 29 -3.76 13.54 -0.68
CA LEU A 29 -4.62 12.83 0.28
C LEU A 29 -3.94 12.67 1.64
N CYS A 30 -2.61 12.50 1.68
CA CYS A 30 -1.87 12.39 2.94
C CYS A 30 -2.08 13.60 3.82
N ARG A 31 -2.01 14.81 3.23
CA ARG A 31 -2.22 16.07 3.96
C ARG A 31 -3.69 16.32 4.26
N GLU A 32 -4.58 15.93 3.37
CA GLU A 32 -6.03 16.07 3.56
C GLU A 32 -6.51 15.27 4.77
N ARG A 33 -5.80 14.19 5.11
CA ARG A 33 -6.07 13.38 6.31
C ARG A 33 -5.20 13.79 7.49
N ASN A 34 -4.63 15.03 7.48
CA ASN A 34 -3.82 15.60 8.55
C ASN A 34 -2.57 14.78 8.90
N ASP A 35 -1.99 14.08 7.91
CA ASP A 35 -0.83 13.22 8.09
C ASP A 35 -1.03 12.12 9.15
N ASN A 36 -2.27 11.68 9.37
CA ASN A 36 -2.60 10.66 10.37
C ASN A 36 -2.50 9.22 9.85
N PHE A 37 -2.30 9.06 8.54
CA PHE A 37 -2.24 7.74 7.91
C PHE A 37 -0.90 7.55 7.21
N ALA A 38 -0.37 6.32 7.29
CA ALA A 38 0.89 5.96 6.64
C ALA A 38 0.72 5.72 5.13
N GLY A 39 -0.46 5.29 4.71
CA GLY A 39 -0.72 5.01 3.30
C GLY A 39 -2.18 4.75 3.02
N PHE A 40 -2.49 4.65 1.72
CA PHE A 40 -3.84 4.41 1.21
C PHE A 40 -3.77 3.56 -0.04
N THR A 41 -4.81 2.76 -0.27
CA THR A 41 -5.03 2.10 -1.55
C THR A 41 -6.41 2.56 -2.06
N LEU A 42 -6.43 3.06 -3.29
CA LEU A 42 -7.62 3.62 -3.92
C LEU A 42 -7.99 2.81 -5.15
N SER A 43 -9.27 2.73 -5.46
CA SER A 43 -9.72 2.21 -6.75
C SER A 43 -10.62 3.22 -7.45
N THR A 44 -10.52 3.27 -8.78
CA THR A 44 -11.35 4.12 -9.64
C THR A 44 -12.29 3.23 -10.42
N PRO A 45 -13.62 3.37 -10.25
CA PRO A 45 -14.57 2.43 -10.81
C PRO A 45 -14.62 2.38 -12.34
N SER A 46 -14.50 3.54 -12.99
CA SER A 46 -14.67 3.63 -14.43
C SER A 46 -13.50 3.08 -15.25
N THR A 47 -12.29 3.02 -14.64
CA THR A 47 -11.07 2.62 -15.33
C THR A 47 -10.45 1.35 -14.78
N GLN A 48 -11.01 0.80 -13.68
CA GLN A 48 -10.41 -0.30 -12.95
C GLN A 48 -8.97 0.01 -12.52
N PHE A 49 -8.72 1.27 -12.23
CA PHE A 49 -7.41 1.76 -11.87
C PHE A 49 -7.21 1.67 -10.36
N ILE A 50 -6.07 1.13 -9.95
CA ILE A 50 -5.67 1.05 -8.55
C ILE A 50 -4.47 1.94 -8.33
N GLU A 51 -4.52 2.75 -7.28
CA GLU A 51 -3.42 3.61 -6.86
C GLU A 51 -3.06 3.28 -5.42
N VAL A 52 -1.77 3.07 -5.17
CA VAL A 52 -1.23 2.90 -3.81
C VAL A 52 -0.47 4.17 -3.46
N ILE A 53 -0.85 4.79 -2.35
CA ILE A 53 -0.23 6.02 -1.85
C ILE A 53 0.55 5.68 -0.58
N ILE A 54 1.81 6.07 -0.55
CA ILE A 54 2.66 5.96 0.64
C ILE A 54 2.95 7.36 1.16
N CYS A 55 2.57 7.63 2.39
CA CYS A 55 2.72 8.93 3.01
C CYS A 55 4.05 9.00 3.76
N THR A 56 5.15 9.05 3.01
CA THR A 56 6.52 9.02 3.57
C THR A 56 6.75 10.16 4.55
N ASP A 57 6.36 11.39 4.21
CA ASP A 57 6.55 12.54 5.10
C ASP A 57 5.79 12.38 6.42
N ALA A 58 4.57 11.83 6.37
CA ALA A 58 3.79 11.55 7.57
C ALA A 58 4.49 10.51 8.45
N ILE A 59 5.04 9.46 7.85
CA ILE A 59 5.77 8.41 8.58
C ILE A 59 7.02 9.01 9.24
N VAL A 60 7.80 9.78 8.50
CA VAL A 60 8.99 10.44 9.04
C VAL A 60 8.64 11.33 10.23
N LYS A 61 7.54 12.10 10.11
CA LYS A 61 7.08 13.02 11.15
C LYS A 61 6.70 12.29 12.44
N HIS A 62 6.18 11.08 12.34
CA HIS A 62 5.68 10.32 13.49
C HIS A 62 6.65 9.24 14.01
N THR A 63 7.84 9.14 13.44
CA THR A 63 8.87 8.19 13.88
C THR A 63 10.09 8.93 14.41
N ILE A 64 10.70 8.40 15.48
CA ILE A 64 11.79 9.09 16.18
C ILE A 64 13.18 8.67 15.73
N SER A 65 13.30 7.67 14.87
CA SER A 65 14.60 7.19 14.41
C SER A 65 14.50 6.66 12.99
N LYS A 66 15.65 6.64 12.29
CA LYS A 66 15.74 6.07 10.94
C LYS A 66 15.33 4.59 10.92
N VAL A 67 15.66 3.85 11.96
CA VAL A 67 15.30 2.43 12.07
C VAL A 67 13.78 2.28 12.10
N ARG A 68 13.09 3.07 12.92
CA ARG A 68 11.62 3.02 12.98
C ARG A 68 10.99 3.51 11.68
N THR A 69 11.52 4.56 11.08
CA THR A 69 11.04 5.06 9.79
C THR A 69 11.14 3.97 8.72
N THR A 70 12.28 3.31 8.64
CA THR A 70 12.52 2.21 7.70
C THR A 70 11.50 1.09 7.90
N LEU A 71 11.29 0.66 9.14
CA LEU A 71 10.35 -0.39 9.47
C LEU A 71 8.93 -0.02 9.05
N GLU A 72 8.48 1.17 9.41
CA GLU A 72 7.10 1.61 9.13
C GLU A 72 6.84 1.81 7.64
N ILE A 73 7.80 2.35 6.88
CA ILE A 73 7.65 2.51 5.42
C ILE A 73 7.49 1.13 4.77
N ASN A 74 8.36 0.19 5.11
CA ASN A 74 8.31 -1.15 4.51
C ASN A 74 7.03 -1.91 4.88
N ARG A 75 6.60 -1.82 6.13
CA ARG A 75 5.32 -2.40 6.57
C ARG A 75 4.13 -1.78 5.85
N THR A 76 4.17 -0.47 5.63
CA THR A 76 3.10 0.25 4.93
C THR A 76 3.00 -0.24 3.48
N ILE A 77 4.14 -0.46 2.81
CA ILE A 77 4.15 -0.99 1.45
C ILE A 77 3.49 -2.38 1.43
N ASP A 78 3.86 -3.26 2.35
CA ASP A 78 3.26 -4.60 2.45
C ASP A 78 1.74 -4.51 2.65
N HIS A 79 1.32 -3.63 3.56
CA HIS A 79 -0.09 -3.44 3.93
C HIS A 79 -0.92 -2.94 2.75
N GLU A 80 -0.47 -1.86 2.10
CA GLU A 80 -1.22 -1.28 0.99
C GLU A 80 -1.16 -2.14 -0.27
N ALA A 81 -0.05 -2.83 -0.52
CA ALA A 81 0.04 -3.78 -1.61
C ALA A 81 -0.96 -4.94 -1.44
N LEU A 82 -1.18 -5.39 -0.20
CA LEU A 82 -2.18 -6.42 0.07
C LEU A 82 -3.59 -5.89 -0.20
N HIS A 83 -3.90 -4.64 0.16
CA HIS A 83 -5.17 -4.03 -0.21
C HIS A 83 -5.35 -3.97 -1.74
N ALA A 84 -4.28 -3.69 -2.49
CA ALA A 84 -4.34 -3.73 -3.95
C ALA A 84 -4.72 -5.12 -4.45
N ALA A 85 -4.14 -6.17 -3.88
CA ALA A 85 -4.51 -7.56 -4.20
C ALA A 85 -5.99 -7.84 -3.87
N GLN A 86 -6.48 -7.33 -2.74
CA GLN A 86 -7.88 -7.47 -2.34
C GLN A 86 -8.80 -6.77 -3.34
N PHE A 87 -8.45 -5.58 -3.82
CA PHE A 87 -9.21 -4.89 -4.85
C PHE A 87 -9.27 -5.69 -6.15
N CYS A 88 -8.16 -6.27 -6.58
CA CYS A 88 -8.12 -7.14 -7.76
C CYS A 88 -9.05 -8.35 -7.59
N LYS A 89 -9.00 -8.98 -6.40
CA LYS A 89 -9.80 -10.16 -6.08
C LYS A 89 -11.30 -9.88 -6.13
N ASN A 90 -11.72 -8.69 -5.69
CA ASN A 90 -13.13 -8.32 -5.55
C ASN A 90 -13.63 -7.42 -6.68
N ASP A 91 -12.98 -7.49 -7.85
CA ASP A 91 -13.36 -6.74 -9.05
C ASP A 91 -13.44 -5.23 -8.82
N TYR A 92 -12.53 -4.70 -7.99
CA TYR A 92 -12.41 -3.27 -7.68
C TYR A 92 -13.65 -2.70 -6.97
N TYR A 93 -13.53 -2.32 -5.72
CA TYR A 93 -14.57 -1.55 -5.04
C TYR A 93 -14.66 -0.17 -5.66
N PRO A 94 -15.77 0.22 -6.32
CA PRO A 94 -15.88 1.49 -7.00
C PRO A 94 -15.66 2.69 -6.07
N GLY A 95 -14.60 3.48 -6.34
CA GLY A 95 -14.29 4.67 -5.57
C GLY A 95 -13.85 4.40 -4.14
N SER A 96 -13.52 3.16 -3.79
CA SER A 96 -13.15 2.79 -2.42
C SER A 96 -11.73 3.23 -2.07
N VAL A 97 -11.55 3.57 -0.80
CA VAL A 97 -10.26 3.84 -0.18
C VAL A 97 -10.01 2.73 0.84
N SER A 98 -8.76 2.34 1.04
CA SER A 98 -8.41 1.22 1.92
C SER A 98 -8.91 1.39 3.37
N ASP A 99 -8.98 2.63 3.88
CA ASP A 99 -9.49 2.88 5.23
C ASP A 99 -11.01 2.69 5.34
N ASP A 100 -11.72 2.57 4.22
CA ASP A 100 -13.15 2.25 4.17
C ASP A 100 -13.42 0.75 4.05
N MET A 101 -12.38 -0.08 4.05
CA MET A 101 -12.51 -1.53 3.89
C MET A 101 -13.07 -2.19 5.14
N THR A 102 -13.57 -3.41 4.96
CA THR A 102 -14.12 -4.19 6.09
C THR A 102 -13.02 -4.51 7.09
N THR A 103 -13.43 -4.78 8.34
CA THR A 103 -12.52 -5.19 9.40
C THR A 103 -11.73 -6.44 9.00
N ASP A 104 -12.35 -7.40 8.33
CA ASP A 104 -11.69 -8.64 7.91
C ASP A 104 -10.57 -8.36 6.90
N ASN A 105 -10.82 -7.49 5.92
CA ASN A 105 -9.81 -7.09 4.94
C ASN A 105 -8.65 -6.34 5.61
N GLU A 106 -8.95 -5.48 6.57
CA GLU A 106 -7.93 -4.74 7.31
C GLU A 106 -7.08 -5.69 8.17
N LEU A 107 -7.70 -6.64 8.85
CA LEU A 107 -6.97 -7.64 9.64
C LEU A 107 -6.09 -8.52 8.77
N GLU A 108 -6.57 -8.90 7.59
CA GLU A 108 -5.75 -9.64 6.63
C GLU A 108 -4.53 -8.82 6.23
N ALA A 109 -4.72 -7.55 5.85
CA ALA A 109 -3.61 -6.69 5.45
C ALA A 109 -2.58 -6.54 6.58
N GLN A 110 -3.05 -6.36 7.82
CA GLN A 110 -2.16 -6.29 8.98
C GLN A 110 -1.35 -7.58 9.17
N SER A 111 -1.97 -8.74 8.92
CA SER A 111 -1.30 -10.04 9.09
C SER A 111 -0.19 -10.29 8.06
N TYR A 112 -0.20 -9.54 6.96
CA TYR A 112 0.82 -9.66 5.91
C TYR A 112 1.95 -8.65 6.04
N GLU A 113 1.88 -7.73 6.99
CA GLU A 113 3.01 -6.82 7.28
C GLU A 113 4.24 -7.64 7.65
N ASP A 114 5.40 -7.23 7.16
CA ASP A 114 6.68 -7.95 7.29
C ASP A 114 6.73 -9.29 6.53
N ARG A 115 5.78 -9.52 5.61
CA ARG A 115 5.74 -10.72 4.78
C ARG A 115 5.68 -10.34 3.30
N PRO A 116 6.69 -9.63 2.77
CA PRO A 116 6.63 -9.10 1.39
C PRO A 116 6.53 -10.18 0.33
N GLN A 117 7.17 -11.34 0.52
CA GLN A 117 7.08 -12.42 -0.43
C GLN A 117 5.65 -12.97 -0.53
N ALA A 118 5.00 -13.16 0.60
CA ALA A 118 3.60 -13.62 0.63
C ALA A 118 2.66 -12.60 -0.02
N VAL A 119 2.91 -11.30 0.20
CA VAL A 119 2.16 -10.23 -0.47
C VAL A 119 2.35 -10.31 -1.98
N GLY A 120 3.59 -10.51 -2.44
CA GLY A 120 3.89 -10.66 -3.87
C GLY A 120 3.13 -11.83 -4.49
N GLU A 121 3.02 -12.95 -3.78
CA GLU A 121 2.26 -14.11 -4.23
C GLU A 121 0.77 -13.78 -4.40
N LYS A 122 0.20 -12.98 -3.49
CA LYS A 122 -1.19 -12.54 -3.59
C LYS A 122 -1.41 -11.58 -4.76
N LEU A 123 -0.48 -10.67 -5.00
CA LEU A 123 -0.55 -9.80 -6.17
C LEU A 123 -0.55 -10.61 -7.47
N ILE A 124 0.33 -11.60 -7.57
CA ILE A 124 0.41 -12.47 -8.75
C ILE A 124 -0.90 -13.26 -8.90
N GLU A 125 -1.43 -13.79 -7.80
CA GLU A 125 -2.65 -14.59 -7.82
C GLU A 125 -3.87 -13.80 -8.32
N PHE A 126 -4.03 -12.55 -7.87
CA PHE A 126 -5.27 -11.80 -8.10
C PHE A 126 -5.17 -10.67 -9.13
N CYS A 127 -3.99 -10.10 -9.36
CA CYS A 127 -3.83 -8.94 -10.25
C CYS A 127 -3.21 -9.28 -11.61
N PHE A 128 -2.83 -10.54 -11.83
CA PHE A 128 -2.18 -10.96 -13.09
C PHE A 128 -3.02 -11.94 -13.90
#